data_50be9ded9a4bf9057fef37f2d67e32e8
#
_entry.id   50be9ded9a4bf9057fef37f2d67e32e8
#
_cell.length_a   1.000
_cell.length_b   1.000
_cell.length_c   1.000
_cell.angle_alpha   90.00
_cell.angle_beta   90.00
_cell.angle_gamma   90.00
#
_symmetry.space_group_name_H-M   'P 1'
#
loop_
_entity.id
_entity.type
_entity.pdbx_description
1 polymer ?
#
loop_
_entity_poly.entity_id
_entity_poly.type
_entity_poly.pdbx_seq_one_letter_code
_entity_poly.pdbx_strand_id
1 'polypeptide(L)'
;MSQSADETPIEQVAPTPENIRQDAKVNFPVFLGSSVGILAIALWALISPTSAAEVLGVAVGAISKWFGWFYIALAAIILVFVFFLGFSRYGETRLGPPNSRPEFSTFSWASMLFAAGIGTDILFFSVAGPVSQYLHPPVGKGETVQAAREATVWTLFHYGITGWGMYALMGMALGYFAYRRKKPLSVRSALYPIFGDKLNGPLGHTVDGAAILGTIFGVATTLGIGVVQLNVGLEILFGIDQGIPAQVGLVILAVAMATASATTGIHKGIRFLSQLNVVLALFLAAWVFITGRTDFLLNAIVMNIGDFVWSFPRRALETFAYNDVSAWMSAWTLFFWAWWVAWASFVGMFLARISRGRTLREFVVGTMLIPFSYVLMWVAIFGNAAIDLIRSGDNSFAEATLKTPEMGFYLLLQQCPAAVFIMGLATFVGLLFYVTSADSGALIMANLSSFLPTVRSDAPGWLRIFWAGVTGLLTIGMLIVGGIPALQNATIIMGCLLYTSDA
;
A
#
# COMPACT_ATOMS: atom_id res chain seq x y z
N MET A 1 -57.75 38.52 -7.20
CA MET A 1 -57.81 37.08 -6.95
C MET A 1 -56.63 36.43 -7.67
N SER A 2 -55.58 36.24 -6.97
CA SER A 2 -54.33 35.57 -7.46
C SER A 2 -54.08 34.42 -6.48
N GLN A 3 -54.18 33.20 -6.97
CA GLN A 3 -53.86 32.01 -6.23
C GLN A 3 -52.36 31.84 -6.25
N SER A 4 -51.70 31.91 -5.10
CA SER A 4 -50.35 31.47 -4.85
C SER A 4 -50.34 29.96 -4.72
N ALA A 5 -49.67 29.30 -5.65
CA ALA A 5 -49.39 27.85 -5.54
C ALA A 5 -48.32 27.67 -4.47
N ASP A 6 -48.65 26.93 -3.45
CA ASP A 6 -47.82 26.49 -2.35
C ASP A 6 -46.94 25.32 -2.86
N GLU A 7 -45.66 25.64 -3.25
CA GLU A 7 -44.69 24.62 -3.57
C GLU A 7 -44.04 24.13 -2.26
N THR A 8 -44.57 23.05 -1.71
CA THR A 8 -43.90 22.29 -0.64
C THR A 8 -42.56 21.77 -1.14
N PRO A 9 -41.46 22.04 -0.44
CA PRO A 9 -40.16 21.48 -0.83
C PRO A 9 -40.18 19.96 -0.68
N ILE A 10 -39.90 19.25 -1.76
CA ILE A 10 -39.70 17.79 -1.70
C ILE A 10 -38.45 17.56 -0.83
N GLU A 11 -38.69 17.17 0.39
CA GLU A 11 -37.68 16.70 1.35
C GLU A 11 -37.00 15.46 0.74
N GLN A 12 -35.82 15.64 0.16
CA GLN A 12 -35.00 14.52 -0.30
C GLN A 12 -34.59 13.72 0.93
N VAL A 13 -35.39 12.70 1.27
CA VAL A 13 -35.05 11.69 2.28
C VAL A 13 -33.70 11.11 1.93
N ALA A 14 -32.69 11.38 2.76
CA ALA A 14 -31.37 10.80 2.60
C ALA A 14 -31.51 9.26 2.61
N PRO A 15 -30.99 8.54 1.61
CA PRO A 15 -31.16 7.10 1.54
C PRO A 15 -30.56 6.42 2.78
N THR A 16 -31.31 5.51 3.38
CA THR A 16 -30.87 4.72 4.52
C THR A 16 -29.72 3.77 4.12
N PRO A 17 -28.80 3.40 5.03
CA PRO A 17 -27.66 2.52 4.72
C PRO A 17 -28.06 1.18 4.06
N GLU A 18 -29.23 0.65 4.35
CA GLU A 18 -29.75 -0.59 3.75
C GLU A 18 -30.17 -0.44 2.29
N ASN A 19 -30.77 0.70 1.92
CA ASN A 19 -31.17 0.97 0.53
C ASN A 19 -29.97 1.18 -0.40
N ILE A 20 -28.81 1.64 0.14
CA ILE A 20 -27.60 1.88 -0.64
C ILE A 20 -26.93 0.56 -1.09
N ARG A 21 -27.08 -0.53 -0.31
CA ARG A 21 -26.50 -1.85 -0.63
C ARG A 21 -27.25 -2.61 -1.71
N GLN A 22 -28.55 -2.37 -1.86
CA GLN A 22 -29.40 -3.12 -2.80
C GLN A 22 -29.25 -2.68 -4.26
N ASP A 23 -28.72 -1.48 -4.53
CA ASP A 23 -28.63 -0.90 -5.88
C ASP A 23 -27.29 -1.08 -6.58
N ALA A 24 -26.26 -1.59 -5.91
CA ALA A 24 -24.97 -1.87 -6.53
C ALA A 24 -25.06 -3.08 -7.45
N LYS A 25 -24.74 -2.90 -8.75
CA LYS A 25 -24.77 -3.95 -9.76
C LYS A 25 -23.36 -4.40 -10.12
N VAL A 26 -23.17 -5.71 -10.26
CA VAL A 26 -21.90 -6.27 -10.70
C VAL A 26 -21.61 -5.85 -12.15
N ASN A 27 -20.41 -5.40 -12.42
CA ASN A 27 -19.89 -5.19 -13.76
C ASN A 27 -19.36 -6.54 -14.30
N PHE A 28 -20.26 -7.35 -14.86
CA PHE A 28 -19.95 -8.73 -15.27
C PHE A 28 -18.75 -8.86 -16.22
N PRO A 29 -18.56 -8.02 -17.26
CA PRO A 29 -17.37 -8.09 -18.11
C PRO A 29 -16.06 -7.92 -17.31
N VAL A 30 -16.01 -6.95 -16.41
CA VAL A 30 -14.85 -6.69 -15.55
C VAL A 30 -14.65 -7.81 -14.55
N PHE A 31 -15.73 -8.22 -13.87
CA PHE A 31 -15.69 -9.30 -12.88
C PHE A 31 -15.20 -10.63 -13.49
N LEU A 32 -15.82 -11.08 -14.59
CA LEU A 32 -15.47 -12.34 -15.22
C LEU A 32 -14.05 -12.31 -15.81
N GLY A 33 -13.70 -11.25 -16.55
CA GLY A 33 -12.39 -11.13 -17.15
C GLY A 33 -11.27 -11.14 -16.13
N SER A 34 -11.40 -10.35 -15.06
CA SER A 34 -10.42 -10.31 -13.97
C SER A 34 -10.37 -11.63 -13.20
N SER A 35 -11.54 -12.22 -12.87
CA SER A 35 -11.60 -13.49 -12.14
C SER A 35 -10.93 -14.64 -12.89
N VAL A 36 -11.24 -14.77 -14.18
CA VAL A 36 -10.64 -15.82 -15.03
C VAL A 36 -9.12 -15.65 -15.12
N GLY A 37 -8.65 -14.42 -15.38
CA GLY A 37 -7.22 -14.15 -15.46
C GLY A 37 -6.48 -14.46 -14.16
N ILE A 38 -7.02 -14.00 -13.02
CA ILE A 38 -6.37 -14.20 -11.73
C ILE A 38 -6.41 -15.66 -11.29
N LEU A 39 -7.56 -16.33 -11.47
CA LEU A 39 -7.68 -17.76 -11.14
C LEU A 39 -6.75 -18.62 -12.01
N ALA A 40 -6.59 -18.29 -13.30
CA ALA A 40 -5.65 -18.97 -14.18
C ALA A 40 -4.21 -18.85 -13.67
N ILE A 41 -3.80 -17.63 -13.26
CA ILE A 41 -2.46 -17.39 -12.70
C ILE A 41 -2.29 -18.12 -11.37
N ALA A 42 -3.28 -18.06 -10.46
CA ALA A 42 -3.22 -18.72 -9.17
C ALA A 42 -3.15 -20.25 -9.32
N LEU A 43 -3.96 -20.83 -10.20
CA LEU A 43 -3.94 -22.26 -10.49
C LEU A 43 -2.63 -22.69 -11.15
N TRP A 44 -2.10 -21.90 -12.09
CA TRP A 44 -0.80 -22.17 -12.67
C TRP A 44 0.32 -22.16 -11.61
N ALA A 45 0.32 -21.19 -10.71
CA ALA A 45 1.26 -21.11 -9.59
C ALA A 45 1.18 -22.34 -8.67
N LEU A 46 -0.02 -22.87 -8.42
CA LEU A 46 -0.24 -24.03 -7.56
C LEU A 46 0.12 -25.36 -8.26
N ILE A 47 -0.21 -25.51 -9.55
CA ILE A 47 -0.02 -26.77 -10.30
C ILE A 47 1.42 -26.92 -10.79
N SER A 48 2.06 -25.81 -11.17
CA SER A 48 3.40 -25.82 -11.75
C SER A 48 4.27 -24.68 -11.19
N PRO A 49 4.62 -24.71 -9.89
CA PRO A 49 5.34 -23.61 -9.23
C PRO A 49 6.72 -23.35 -9.85
N THR A 50 7.43 -24.37 -10.31
CA THR A 50 8.73 -24.21 -10.97
C THR A 50 8.60 -23.44 -12.28
N SER A 51 7.64 -23.80 -13.14
CA SER A 51 7.37 -23.06 -14.38
C SER A 51 6.95 -21.61 -14.09
N ALA A 52 6.14 -21.40 -13.06
CA ALA A 52 5.73 -20.06 -12.66
C ALA A 52 6.94 -19.23 -12.21
N ALA A 53 7.84 -19.79 -11.39
CA ALA A 53 9.05 -19.11 -10.93
C ALA A 53 9.96 -18.70 -12.10
N GLU A 54 10.19 -19.62 -13.05
CA GLU A 54 11.02 -19.37 -14.23
C GLU A 54 10.45 -18.26 -15.11
N VAL A 55 9.17 -18.34 -15.45
CA VAL A 55 8.50 -17.34 -16.31
C VAL A 55 8.47 -15.97 -15.63
N LEU A 56 8.13 -15.90 -14.33
CA LEU A 56 8.15 -14.65 -13.58
C LEU A 56 9.55 -14.05 -13.54
N GLY A 57 10.59 -14.88 -13.32
CA GLY A 57 11.98 -14.43 -13.31
C GLY A 57 12.44 -13.86 -14.65
N VAL A 58 12.16 -14.57 -15.75
CA VAL A 58 12.48 -14.11 -17.12
C VAL A 58 11.74 -12.81 -17.46
N ALA A 59 10.44 -12.75 -17.15
CA ALA A 59 9.63 -11.56 -17.42
C ALA A 59 10.13 -10.33 -16.65
N VAL A 60 10.43 -10.47 -15.35
CA VAL A 60 10.98 -9.37 -14.54
C VAL A 60 12.36 -8.94 -15.06
N GLY A 61 13.23 -9.89 -15.42
CA GLY A 61 14.52 -9.57 -16.01
C GLY A 61 14.39 -8.74 -17.30
N ALA A 62 13.45 -9.12 -18.18
CA ALA A 62 13.15 -8.35 -19.40
C ALA A 62 12.57 -6.96 -19.08
N ILE A 63 11.59 -6.87 -18.18
CA ILE A 63 10.97 -5.60 -17.77
C ILE A 63 12.02 -4.67 -17.14
N SER A 64 12.81 -5.17 -16.20
CA SER A 64 13.85 -4.38 -15.54
C SER A 64 14.87 -3.82 -16.53
N LYS A 65 15.31 -4.65 -17.50
CA LYS A 65 16.28 -4.27 -18.52
C LYS A 65 15.74 -3.20 -19.49
N TRP A 66 14.50 -3.37 -19.97
CA TRP A 66 13.98 -2.54 -21.04
C TRP A 66 13.12 -1.38 -20.55
N PHE A 67 12.44 -1.52 -19.40
CA PHE A 67 11.49 -0.56 -18.88
C PHE A 67 11.87 0.02 -17.51
N GLY A 68 12.99 -0.38 -16.90
CA GLY A 68 13.40 0.14 -15.60
C GLY A 68 13.51 1.67 -15.57
N TRP A 69 14.09 2.27 -16.59
CA TRP A 69 14.16 3.73 -16.76
C TRP A 69 12.78 4.37 -16.84
N PHE A 70 11.80 3.69 -17.45
CA PHE A 70 10.44 4.19 -17.62
C PHE A 70 9.70 4.30 -16.28
N TYR A 71 9.84 3.29 -15.40
CA TYR A 71 9.28 3.35 -14.04
C TYR A 71 9.79 4.58 -13.27
N ILE A 72 11.09 4.82 -13.34
CA ILE A 72 11.74 5.96 -12.65
C ILE A 72 11.27 7.29 -13.25
N ALA A 73 11.30 7.42 -14.57
CA ALA A 73 10.89 8.64 -15.26
C ALA A 73 9.41 8.96 -15.00
N LEU A 74 8.53 7.96 -15.12
CA LEU A 74 7.09 8.15 -14.91
C LEU A 74 6.77 8.50 -13.46
N ALA A 75 7.43 7.85 -12.48
CA ALA A 75 7.29 8.19 -11.06
C ALA A 75 7.68 9.65 -10.79
N ALA A 76 8.79 10.10 -11.38
CA ALA A 76 9.24 11.50 -11.27
C ALA A 76 8.26 12.46 -11.96
N ILE A 77 7.75 12.13 -13.16
CA ILE A 77 6.74 12.94 -13.88
C ILE A 77 5.46 13.06 -13.04
N ILE A 78 4.96 11.96 -12.49
CA ILE A 78 3.79 11.95 -11.61
C ILE A 78 4.01 12.91 -10.43
N LEU A 79 5.16 12.82 -9.78
CA LEU A 79 5.48 13.65 -8.64
C LEU A 79 5.52 15.13 -9.00
N VAL A 80 6.20 15.50 -10.09
CA VAL A 80 6.23 16.88 -10.61
C VAL A 80 4.83 17.38 -10.94
N PHE A 81 4.00 16.55 -11.57
CA PHE A 81 2.64 16.90 -11.93
C PHE A 81 1.75 17.11 -10.71
N VAL A 82 1.87 16.25 -9.69
CA VAL A 82 1.14 16.40 -8.41
C VAL A 82 1.53 17.70 -7.70
N PHE A 83 2.83 18.01 -7.64
CA PHE A 83 3.30 19.28 -7.10
C PHE A 83 2.81 20.47 -7.91
N PHE A 84 2.86 20.39 -9.23
CA PHE A 84 2.32 21.43 -10.11
C PHE A 84 0.82 21.68 -9.82
N LEU A 85 0.00 20.64 -9.72
CA LEU A 85 -1.42 20.80 -9.40
C LEU A 85 -1.64 21.40 -8.01
N GLY A 86 -0.89 20.96 -7.00
CA GLY A 86 -1.05 21.44 -5.62
C GLY A 86 -0.61 22.88 -5.41
N PHE A 87 0.51 23.29 -6.03
CA PHE A 87 1.13 24.59 -5.78
C PHE A 87 0.84 25.67 -6.83
N SER A 88 0.20 25.31 -7.96
CA SER A 88 -0.28 26.27 -8.93
C SER A 88 -1.66 26.86 -8.54
N ARG A 89 -2.23 27.69 -9.41
CA ARG A 89 -3.61 28.21 -9.30
C ARG A 89 -4.66 27.08 -9.24
N TYR A 90 -4.38 25.93 -9.78
CA TYR A 90 -5.28 24.77 -9.74
C TYR A 90 -5.43 24.19 -8.32
N GLY A 91 -4.45 24.45 -7.44
CA GLY A 91 -4.48 24.03 -6.04
C GLY A 91 -5.68 24.54 -5.24
N GLU A 92 -6.34 25.60 -5.68
CA GLU A 92 -7.54 26.15 -5.04
C GLU A 92 -8.83 25.40 -5.46
N THR A 93 -8.74 24.53 -6.47
CA THR A 93 -9.87 23.73 -6.94
C THR A 93 -10.31 22.76 -5.82
N ARG A 94 -11.62 22.74 -5.52
CA ARG A 94 -12.16 21.82 -4.51
C ARG A 94 -12.55 20.47 -5.11
N LEU A 95 -12.34 19.43 -4.36
CA LEU A 95 -12.87 18.07 -4.62
C LEU A 95 -14.37 18.08 -4.29
N GLY A 96 -15.15 18.70 -5.18
CA GLY A 96 -16.58 18.90 -5.05
C GLY A 96 -17.05 20.17 -5.76
N PRO A 97 -18.32 20.56 -5.58
CA PRO A 97 -18.83 21.85 -6.03
C PRO A 97 -17.98 23.03 -5.50
N PRO A 98 -17.95 24.19 -6.19
CA PRO A 98 -17.09 25.31 -5.81
C PRO A 98 -17.24 25.77 -4.35
N ASN A 99 -18.45 25.71 -3.81
CA ASN A 99 -18.77 26.14 -2.45
C ASN A 99 -18.82 24.97 -1.43
N SER A 100 -18.34 23.77 -1.80
CA SER A 100 -18.34 22.63 -0.90
C SER A 100 -17.40 22.86 0.29
N ARG A 101 -17.84 22.44 1.48
CA ARG A 101 -17.00 22.44 2.68
C ARG A 101 -16.44 21.05 2.91
N PRO A 102 -15.26 20.92 3.56
CA PRO A 102 -14.74 19.62 3.97
C PRO A 102 -15.75 18.82 4.79
N GLU A 103 -15.93 17.55 4.44
CA GLU A 103 -16.86 16.65 5.14
C GLU A 103 -16.35 16.27 6.53
N PHE A 104 -15.03 16.13 6.68
CA PHE A 104 -14.37 15.83 7.94
C PHE A 104 -13.59 17.04 8.45
N SER A 105 -13.51 17.20 9.80
CA SER A 105 -12.62 18.17 10.42
C SER A 105 -11.16 17.91 10.00
N THR A 106 -10.32 18.92 10.06
CA THR A 106 -8.88 18.77 9.70
C THR A 106 -8.19 17.72 10.56
N PHE A 107 -8.50 17.66 11.85
CA PHE A 107 -7.95 16.67 12.77
C PHE A 107 -8.39 15.25 12.39
N SER A 108 -9.69 15.00 12.18
CA SER A 108 -10.18 13.67 11.78
C SER A 108 -9.60 13.22 10.44
N TRP A 109 -9.50 14.13 9.47
CA TRP A 109 -8.92 13.85 8.18
C TRP A 109 -7.42 13.53 8.27
N ALA A 110 -6.66 14.33 9.01
CA ALA A 110 -5.24 14.08 9.26
C ALA A 110 -5.01 12.74 9.98
N SER A 111 -5.85 12.40 10.95
CA SER A 111 -5.78 11.11 11.64
C SER A 111 -6.04 9.92 10.71
N MET A 112 -6.99 10.05 9.77
CA MET A 112 -7.24 9.02 8.76
C MET A 112 -6.08 8.88 7.78
N LEU A 113 -5.45 9.98 7.36
CA LEU A 113 -4.25 9.95 6.52
C LEU A 113 -3.06 9.33 7.24
N PHE A 114 -2.85 9.68 8.49
CA PHE A 114 -1.78 9.11 9.33
C PHE A 114 -1.95 7.60 9.46
N ALA A 115 -3.16 7.14 9.75
CA ALA A 115 -3.47 5.72 9.85
C ALA A 115 -3.28 4.98 8.53
N ALA A 116 -3.48 5.63 7.38
CA ALA A 116 -3.25 5.04 6.07
C ALA A 116 -1.77 4.79 5.75
N GLY A 117 -0.86 5.49 6.43
CA GLY A 117 0.60 5.27 6.29
C GLY A 117 1.13 4.03 7.00
N ILE A 118 0.26 3.28 7.67
CA ILE A 118 0.63 2.16 8.54
C ILE A 118 0.17 0.86 7.89
N GLY A 119 1.10 -0.07 7.68
CA GLY A 119 0.82 -1.39 7.13
C GLY A 119 1.68 -2.48 7.78
N THR A 120 1.36 -3.75 7.55
CA THR A 120 2.14 -4.89 8.04
C THR A 120 3.57 -4.89 7.48
N ASP A 121 3.70 -4.47 6.25
CA ASP A 121 4.94 -4.44 5.48
C ASP A 121 5.98 -3.49 6.07
N ILE A 122 5.56 -2.42 6.76
CA ILE A 122 6.51 -1.50 7.41
C ILE A 122 7.23 -2.18 8.58
N LEU A 123 6.61 -3.15 9.26
CA LEU A 123 7.27 -3.95 10.28
C LEU A 123 8.46 -4.71 9.68
N PHE A 124 8.28 -5.28 8.50
CA PHE A 124 9.32 -5.99 7.77
C PHE A 124 10.42 -5.03 7.27
N PHE A 125 10.05 -4.06 6.44
CA PHE A 125 11.02 -3.22 5.75
C PHE A 125 11.71 -2.19 6.63
N SER A 126 11.17 -1.86 7.81
CA SER A 126 11.83 -0.89 8.70
C SER A 126 13.16 -1.37 9.28
N VAL A 127 13.39 -2.68 9.30
CA VAL A 127 14.65 -3.28 9.72
C VAL A 127 15.37 -3.92 8.53
N ALA A 128 14.69 -4.80 7.78
CA ALA A 128 15.29 -5.49 6.64
C ALA A 128 15.83 -4.51 5.58
N GLY A 129 15.12 -3.41 5.33
CA GLY A 129 15.53 -2.37 4.39
C GLY A 129 16.86 -1.72 4.79
N PRO A 130 16.91 -0.99 5.93
CA PRO A 130 18.15 -0.35 6.39
C PRO A 130 19.33 -1.32 6.55
N VAL A 131 19.10 -2.52 7.08
CA VAL A 131 20.16 -3.52 7.22
C VAL A 131 20.73 -3.93 5.85
N SER A 132 19.86 -4.25 4.89
CA SER A 132 20.27 -4.61 3.54
C SER A 132 21.05 -3.47 2.85
N GLN A 133 20.55 -2.23 2.97
CA GLN A 133 21.17 -1.06 2.36
C GLN A 133 22.52 -0.68 3.04
N TYR A 134 22.66 -0.97 4.33
CA TYR A 134 23.89 -0.75 5.06
C TYR A 134 24.98 -1.75 4.67
N LEU A 135 24.62 -3.03 4.57
CA LEU A 135 25.54 -4.11 4.26
C LEU A 135 25.83 -4.21 2.74
N HIS A 136 24.80 -4.01 1.92
CA HIS A 136 24.86 -4.10 0.46
C HIS A 136 24.24 -2.88 -0.23
N PRO A 137 24.86 -1.69 -0.12
CA PRO A 137 24.37 -0.50 -0.80
C PRO A 137 24.45 -0.66 -2.33
N PRO A 138 23.62 0.06 -3.11
CA PRO A 138 23.65 -0.02 -4.57
C PRO A 138 24.98 0.47 -5.16
N VAL A 139 25.65 1.39 -4.48
CA VAL A 139 26.95 1.96 -4.90
C VAL A 139 27.85 2.11 -3.69
N GLY A 140 29.13 1.81 -3.87
CA GLY A 140 30.13 1.94 -2.82
C GLY A 140 30.28 0.67 -1.98
N LYS A 141 30.96 0.81 -0.84
CA LYS A 141 31.18 -0.30 0.09
C LYS A 141 30.18 -0.24 1.23
N GLY A 142 29.63 -1.39 1.59
CA GLY A 142 28.86 -1.56 2.82
C GLY A 142 29.68 -1.33 4.09
N GLU A 143 29.03 -1.31 5.23
CA GLU A 143 29.61 -1.21 6.57
C GLU A 143 30.42 0.07 6.84
N THR A 144 30.28 1.08 5.97
CA THR A 144 30.92 2.39 6.13
C THR A 144 30.00 3.38 6.84
N VAL A 145 30.55 4.48 7.34
CA VAL A 145 29.74 5.60 7.88
C VAL A 145 28.81 6.16 6.81
N GLN A 146 29.27 6.23 5.56
CA GLN A 146 28.44 6.70 4.45
C GLN A 146 27.27 5.74 4.18
N ALA A 147 27.54 4.42 4.14
CA ALA A 147 26.50 3.43 3.97
C ALA A 147 25.46 3.48 5.13
N ALA A 148 25.89 3.71 6.37
CA ALA A 148 25.00 3.85 7.52
C ALA A 148 24.07 5.07 7.38
N ARG A 149 24.57 6.22 6.92
CA ARG A 149 23.77 7.43 6.66
C ARG A 149 22.75 7.22 5.53
N GLU A 150 23.16 6.54 4.47
CA GLU A 150 22.33 6.33 3.29
C GLU A 150 21.29 5.22 3.45
N ALA A 151 21.53 4.23 4.29
CA ALA A 151 20.71 3.04 4.43
C ALA A 151 19.26 3.37 4.84
N THR A 152 19.08 4.12 5.91
CA THR A 152 17.76 4.57 6.36
C THR A 152 17.11 5.50 5.33
N VAL A 153 17.91 6.37 4.68
CA VAL A 153 17.41 7.30 3.65
C VAL A 153 16.91 6.58 2.40
N TRP A 154 17.55 5.48 1.97
CA TRP A 154 17.04 4.64 0.89
C TRP A 154 15.69 4.03 1.22
N THR A 155 15.52 3.52 2.44
CA THR A 155 14.24 2.97 2.88
C THR A 155 13.16 4.07 2.93
N LEU A 156 13.50 5.26 3.46
CA LEU A 156 12.60 6.42 3.46
C LEU A 156 12.24 6.87 2.03
N PHE A 157 13.18 6.77 1.08
CA PHE A 157 12.93 7.10 -0.32
C PHE A 157 11.90 6.16 -0.95
N HIS A 158 12.02 4.86 -0.70
CA HIS A 158 11.09 3.85 -1.24
C HIS A 158 9.70 3.92 -0.59
N TYR A 159 9.60 4.24 0.70
CA TYR A 159 8.33 4.39 1.43
C TYR A 159 7.76 5.81 1.45
N GLY A 160 8.46 6.75 0.82
CA GLY A 160 8.23 8.16 1.01
C GLY A 160 7.36 8.83 -0.05
N ILE A 161 7.73 10.08 -0.29
CA ILE A 161 6.98 11.08 -1.06
C ILE A 161 6.60 10.60 -2.46
N THR A 162 7.46 9.82 -3.14
CA THR A 162 7.19 9.33 -4.49
C THR A 162 5.96 8.41 -4.53
N GLY A 163 5.88 7.45 -3.64
CA GLY A 163 4.72 6.55 -3.54
C GLY A 163 3.44 7.29 -3.15
N TRP A 164 3.52 8.16 -2.15
CA TRP A 164 2.39 8.99 -1.74
C TRP A 164 1.95 9.98 -2.84
N GLY A 165 2.86 10.41 -3.71
CA GLY A 165 2.55 11.18 -4.91
C GLY A 165 1.69 10.40 -5.91
N MET A 166 1.98 9.11 -6.12
CA MET A 166 1.16 8.22 -6.96
C MET A 166 -0.25 8.07 -6.40
N TYR A 167 -0.37 7.87 -5.07
CA TYR A 167 -1.66 7.82 -4.39
C TYR A 167 -2.41 9.15 -4.46
N ALA A 168 -1.70 10.27 -4.33
CA ALA A 168 -2.29 11.60 -4.45
C ALA A 168 -2.84 11.84 -5.86
N LEU A 169 -2.12 11.44 -6.92
CA LEU A 169 -2.62 11.53 -8.29
C LEU A 169 -3.92 10.76 -8.46
N MET A 170 -3.94 9.49 -8.08
CA MET A 170 -5.13 8.63 -8.19
C MET A 170 -6.30 9.17 -7.37
N GLY A 171 -6.05 9.55 -6.10
CA GLY A 171 -7.09 10.11 -5.22
C GLY A 171 -7.66 11.43 -5.71
N MET A 172 -6.82 12.34 -6.26
CA MET A 172 -7.28 13.58 -6.89
C MET A 172 -8.13 13.31 -8.13
N ALA A 173 -7.68 12.41 -8.99
CA ALA A 173 -8.41 12.05 -10.21
C ALA A 173 -9.78 11.46 -9.85
N LEU A 174 -9.83 10.44 -9.02
CA LEU A 174 -11.08 9.82 -8.57
C LEU A 174 -12.01 10.84 -7.89
N GLY A 175 -11.50 11.64 -6.95
CA GLY A 175 -12.29 12.64 -6.23
C GLY A 175 -12.79 13.77 -7.13
N TYR A 176 -11.96 14.28 -8.04
CA TYR A 176 -12.34 15.32 -8.98
C TYR A 176 -13.45 14.85 -9.92
N PHE A 177 -13.27 13.69 -10.56
CA PHE A 177 -14.26 13.20 -11.52
C PHE A 177 -15.56 12.77 -10.83
N ALA A 178 -15.50 12.15 -9.65
CA ALA A 178 -16.69 11.74 -8.92
C ALA A 178 -17.48 12.94 -8.37
N TYR A 179 -16.82 13.82 -7.63
CA TYR A 179 -17.54 14.88 -6.92
C TYR A 179 -17.82 16.13 -7.75
N ARG A 180 -16.89 16.50 -8.67
CA ARG A 180 -17.04 17.72 -9.45
C ARG A 180 -17.63 17.48 -10.83
N ARG A 181 -17.30 16.34 -11.47
CA ARG A 181 -17.80 15.97 -12.80
C ARG A 181 -18.98 15.02 -12.76
N LYS A 182 -19.40 14.56 -11.57
CA LYS A 182 -20.52 13.63 -11.37
C LYS A 182 -20.38 12.32 -12.17
N LYS A 183 -19.15 11.84 -12.35
CA LYS A 183 -18.84 10.56 -12.97
C LYS A 183 -18.79 9.46 -11.91
N PRO A 184 -18.92 8.17 -12.28
CA PRO A 184 -18.72 7.07 -11.35
C PRO A 184 -17.38 7.16 -10.62
N LEU A 185 -17.32 6.65 -9.37
CA LEU A 185 -16.05 6.51 -8.65
C LEU A 185 -15.32 5.26 -9.16
N SER A 186 -14.69 5.38 -10.32
CA SER A 186 -13.95 4.30 -11.00
C SER A 186 -12.74 4.88 -11.73
N VAL A 187 -11.72 4.06 -11.95
CA VAL A 187 -10.47 4.47 -12.60
C VAL A 187 -10.74 4.96 -14.03
N ARG A 188 -11.62 4.29 -14.78
CA ARG A 188 -12.02 4.72 -16.13
C ARG A 188 -12.51 6.16 -16.18
N SER A 189 -13.14 6.66 -15.12
CA SER A 189 -13.67 8.03 -15.09
C SER A 189 -12.58 9.10 -15.20
N ALA A 190 -11.36 8.82 -14.75
CA ALA A 190 -10.22 9.71 -14.87
C ALA A 190 -9.76 9.89 -16.33
N LEU A 191 -9.95 8.89 -17.18
CA LEU A 191 -9.59 8.89 -18.58
C LEU A 191 -10.66 9.49 -19.52
N TYR A 192 -11.81 9.87 -18.95
CA TYR A 192 -12.94 10.40 -19.73
C TYR A 192 -12.59 11.62 -20.61
N PRO A 193 -11.75 12.58 -20.18
CA PRO A 193 -11.36 13.72 -21.04
C PRO A 193 -10.63 13.32 -22.32
N ILE A 194 -9.97 12.16 -22.33
CA ILE A 194 -9.16 11.67 -23.45
C ILE A 194 -10.03 10.81 -24.38
N PHE A 195 -10.78 9.86 -23.82
CA PHE A 195 -11.47 8.82 -24.58
C PHE A 195 -12.99 9.01 -24.67
N GLY A 196 -13.57 9.93 -23.88
CA GLY A 196 -15.00 10.23 -23.90
C GLY A 196 -15.88 9.00 -23.65
N ASP A 197 -16.95 8.88 -24.46
CA ASP A 197 -17.94 7.80 -24.32
C ASP A 197 -17.43 6.41 -24.72
N LYS A 198 -16.25 6.30 -25.32
CA LYS A 198 -15.60 5.00 -25.60
C LYS A 198 -15.31 4.20 -24.33
N LEU A 199 -15.21 4.89 -23.19
CA LEU A 199 -15.04 4.26 -21.88
C LEU A 199 -16.30 3.57 -21.34
N ASN A 200 -17.44 3.76 -21.97
CA ASN A 200 -18.66 3.03 -21.61
C ASN A 200 -18.70 1.60 -22.19
N GLY A 201 -17.70 1.23 -23.00
CA GLY A 201 -17.57 -0.05 -23.70
C GLY A 201 -16.33 -0.85 -23.25
N PRO A 202 -15.81 -1.73 -24.15
CA PRO A 202 -14.69 -2.62 -23.85
C PRO A 202 -13.45 -1.93 -23.31
N LEU A 203 -13.10 -0.74 -23.82
CA LEU A 203 -11.94 0.02 -23.35
C LEU A 203 -12.04 0.32 -21.83
N GLY A 204 -13.20 0.81 -21.37
CA GLY A 204 -13.39 1.08 -19.96
C GLY A 204 -13.40 -0.19 -19.11
N HIS A 205 -13.90 -1.32 -19.64
CA HIS A 205 -13.81 -2.60 -18.95
C HIS A 205 -12.36 -3.08 -18.83
N THR A 206 -11.53 -2.87 -19.84
CA THR A 206 -10.09 -3.18 -19.79
C THR A 206 -9.38 -2.35 -18.72
N VAL A 207 -9.65 -1.04 -18.65
CA VAL A 207 -9.08 -0.14 -17.65
C VAL A 207 -9.45 -0.58 -16.21
N ASP A 208 -10.73 -0.83 -15.94
CA ASP A 208 -11.15 -1.28 -14.61
C ASP A 208 -10.63 -2.70 -14.30
N GLY A 209 -10.54 -3.58 -15.30
CA GLY A 209 -9.94 -4.91 -15.17
C GLY A 209 -8.45 -4.83 -14.80
N ALA A 210 -7.69 -3.95 -15.46
CA ALA A 210 -6.29 -3.70 -15.14
C ALA A 210 -6.13 -3.16 -13.70
N ALA A 211 -7.01 -2.25 -13.28
CA ALA A 211 -7.01 -1.75 -11.90
C ALA A 211 -7.26 -2.86 -10.87
N ILE A 212 -8.15 -3.82 -11.15
CA ILE A 212 -8.37 -4.98 -10.27
C ILE A 212 -7.13 -5.89 -10.26
N LEU A 213 -6.56 -6.18 -11.43
CA LEU A 213 -5.35 -7.00 -11.54
C LEU A 213 -4.19 -6.38 -10.72
N GLY A 214 -3.93 -5.09 -10.89
CA GLY A 214 -2.93 -4.40 -10.08
C GLY A 214 -3.24 -4.50 -8.59
N THR A 215 -4.45 -4.15 -8.20
CA THR A 215 -4.86 -4.14 -6.79
C THR A 215 -4.72 -5.52 -6.14
N ILE A 216 -5.12 -6.61 -6.81
CA ILE A 216 -5.04 -7.96 -6.21
C ILE A 216 -3.59 -8.42 -6.01
N PHE A 217 -2.69 -8.12 -6.95
CA PHE A 217 -1.28 -8.46 -6.77
C PHE A 217 -0.62 -7.60 -5.69
N GLY A 218 -0.96 -6.31 -5.62
CA GLY A 218 -0.53 -5.45 -4.52
C GLY A 218 -0.98 -5.96 -3.15
N VAL A 219 -2.26 -6.31 -3.01
CA VAL A 219 -2.83 -6.85 -1.76
C VAL A 219 -2.23 -8.22 -1.44
N ALA A 220 -2.11 -9.12 -2.43
CA ALA A 220 -1.51 -10.45 -2.23
C ALA A 220 -0.06 -10.35 -1.76
N THR A 221 0.72 -9.39 -2.28
CA THR A 221 2.10 -9.14 -1.85
C THR A 221 2.16 -8.66 -0.41
N THR A 222 1.32 -7.69 -0.02
CA THR A 222 1.24 -7.24 1.38
C THR A 222 0.81 -8.36 2.31
N LEU A 223 -0.20 -9.16 1.92
CA LEU A 223 -0.65 -10.31 2.70
C LEU A 223 0.44 -11.38 2.81
N GLY A 224 1.18 -11.65 1.73
CA GLY A 224 2.28 -12.62 1.74
C GLY A 224 3.42 -12.19 2.65
N ILE A 225 3.87 -10.94 2.58
CA ILE A 225 4.88 -10.38 3.50
C ILE A 225 4.38 -10.46 4.94
N GLY A 226 3.11 -10.07 5.18
CA GLY A 226 2.50 -10.11 6.51
C GLY A 226 2.39 -11.53 7.09
N VAL A 227 2.05 -12.52 6.26
CA VAL A 227 1.98 -13.93 6.66
C VAL A 227 3.34 -14.46 7.08
N VAL A 228 4.38 -14.21 6.28
CA VAL A 228 5.74 -14.64 6.59
C VAL A 228 6.22 -13.99 7.88
N GLN A 229 6.01 -12.68 8.02
CA GLN A 229 6.35 -11.92 9.24
C GLN A 229 5.61 -12.45 10.49
N LEU A 230 4.30 -12.73 10.37
CA LEU A 230 3.50 -13.29 11.47
C LEU A 230 3.95 -14.69 11.85
N ASN A 231 4.32 -15.54 10.88
CA ASN A 231 4.80 -16.88 11.13
C ASN A 231 6.08 -16.87 11.99
N VAL A 232 7.00 -15.93 11.74
CA VAL A 232 8.17 -15.71 12.62
C VAL A 232 7.72 -15.41 14.07
N GLY A 233 6.77 -14.51 14.23
CA GLY A 233 6.23 -14.20 15.56
C GLY A 233 5.61 -15.42 16.26
N LEU A 234 4.88 -16.24 15.50
CA LEU A 234 4.26 -17.47 16.03
C LEU A 234 5.31 -18.52 16.39
N GLU A 235 6.39 -18.64 15.64
CA GLU A 235 7.50 -19.55 15.97
C GLU A 235 8.17 -19.13 17.28
N ILE A 236 8.52 -17.85 17.42
CA ILE A 236 9.22 -17.34 18.60
C ILE A 236 8.36 -17.46 19.86
N LEU A 237 7.05 -17.18 19.74
CA LEU A 237 6.15 -17.12 20.91
C LEU A 237 5.52 -18.46 21.28
N PHE A 238 5.23 -19.30 20.28
CA PHE A 238 4.42 -20.50 20.45
C PHE A 238 5.09 -21.79 19.91
N GLY A 239 6.28 -21.69 19.32
CA GLY A 239 6.99 -22.83 18.72
C GLY A 239 6.31 -23.39 17.48
N ILE A 240 5.55 -22.57 16.74
CA ILE A 240 4.93 -22.97 15.47
C ILE A 240 5.95 -22.74 14.35
N ASP A 241 6.52 -23.81 13.83
CA ASP A 241 7.56 -23.77 12.81
C ASP A 241 7.18 -22.90 11.61
N GLN A 242 8.18 -22.19 11.08
CA GLN A 242 8.02 -21.46 9.82
C GLN A 242 7.85 -22.44 8.65
N GLY A 243 6.90 -22.11 7.78
CA GLY A 243 6.69 -22.91 6.56
C GLY A 243 5.29 -22.75 5.98
N ILE A 244 5.13 -23.34 4.80
CA ILE A 244 3.89 -23.26 4.01
C ILE A 244 2.64 -23.69 4.82
N PRO A 245 2.65 -24.74 5.67
CA PRO A 245 1.44 -25.11 6.41
C PRO A 245 0.95 -24.02 7.36
N ALA A 246 1.84 -23.38 8.14
CA ALA A 246 1.49 -22.30 9.05
C ALA A 246 1.05 -21.06 8.25
N GLN A 247 1.74 -20.74 7.17
CA GLN A 247 1.40 -19.61 6.28
C GLN A 247 0.03 -19.80 5.63
N VAL A 248 -0.30 -20.99 5.14
CA VAL A 248 -1.64 -21.31 4.62
C VAL A 248 -2.71 -21.15 5.71
N GLY A 249 -2.44 -21.61 6.93
CA GLY A 249 -3.35 -21.41 8.07
C GLY A 249 -3.63 -19.92 8.35
N LEU A 250 -2.61 -19.07 8.30
CA LEU A 250 -2.75 -17.63 8.47
C LEU A 250 -3.53 -16.96 7.32
N VAL A 251 -3.32 -17.39 6.07
CA VAL A 251 -4.10 -16.90 4.93
C VAL A 251 -5.57 -17.29 5.07
N ILE A 252 -5.86 -18.54 5.45
CA ILE A 252 -7.24 -19.00 5.70
C ILE A 252 -7.89 -18.19 6.82
N LEU A 253 -7.15 -17.91 7.89
CA LEU A 253 -7.64 -17.04 8.99
C LEU A 253 -8.04 -15.65 8.46
N ALA A 254 -7.21 -15.02 7.64
CA ALA A 254 -7.50 -13.70 7.07
C ALA A 254 -8.76 -13.73 6.19
N VAL A 255 -8.88 -14.75 5.31
CA VAL A 255 -10.05 -14.92 4.43
C VAL A 255 -11.31 -15.16 5.27
N ALA A 256 -11.23 -15.98 6.33
CA ALA A 256 -12.35 -16.23 7.23
C ALA A 256 -12.79 -14.95 7.95
N MET A 257 -11.85 -14.13 8.44
CA MET A 257 -12.16 -12.88 9.11
C MET A 257 -12.74 -11.84 8.14
N ALA A 258 -12.21 -11.71 6.93
CA ALA A 258 -12.78 -10.86 5.88
C ALA A 258 -14.21 -11.32 5.49
N THR A 259 -14.45 -12.63 5.43
CA THR A 259 -15.76 -13.23 5.19
C THR A 259 -16.75 -12.90 6.33
N ALA A 260 -16.33 -13.08 7.58
CA ALA A 260 -17.14 -12.73 8.75
C ALA A 260 -17.50 -11.23 8.75
N SER A 261 -16.54 -10.36 8.42
CA SER A 261 -16.77 -8.92 8.27
C SER A 261 -17.80 -8.60 7.17
N ALA A 262 -17.69 -9.26 6.01
CA ALA A 262 -18.59 -9.05 4.88
C ALA A 262 -20.04 -9.47 5.18
N THR A 263 -20.23 -10.53 5.98
CA THR A 263 -21.56 -11.09 6.30
C THR A 263 -22.24 -10.41 7.47
N THR A 264 -21.48 -10.03 8.49
CA THR A 264 -22.04 -9.49 9.75
C THR A 264 -22.18 -7.97 9.75
N GLY A 265 -21.56 -7.28 8.80
CA GLY A 265 -21.58 -5.81 8.73
C GLY A 265 -20.91 -5.12 9.91
N ILE A 266 -19.92 -5.76 10.54
CA ILE A 266 -19.23 -5.27 11.75
C ILE A 266 -18.27 -4.10 11.41
N HIS A 267 -18.74 -3.08 10.70
CA HIS A 267 -17.93 -1.90 10.36
C HIS A 267 -17.43 -1.14 11.60
N LYS A 268 -18.17 -1.16 12.71
CA LYS A 268 -17.78 -0.51 13.96
C LYS A 268 -16.61 -1.25 14.63
N GLY A 269 -16.59 -2.59 14.58
CA GLY A 269 -15.52 -3.41 15.14
C GLY A 269 -14.20 -3.22 14.40
N ILE A 270 -14.21 -3.24 13.08
CA ILE A 270 -13.01 -3.04 12.26
C ILE A 270 -12.43 -1.64 12.47
N ARG A 271 -13.27 -0.61 12.55
CA ARG A 271 -12.82 0.75 12.86
C ARG A 271 -12.14 0.83 14.22
N PHE A 272 -12.70 0.17 15.23
CA PHE A 272 -12.09 0.10 16.56
C PHE A 272 -10.73 -0.62 16.51
N LEU A 273 -10.64 -1.77 15.84
CA LEU A 273 -9.40 -2.51 15.67
C LEU A 273 -8.32 -1.69 14.95
N SER A 274 -8.69 -0.94 13.91
CA SER A 274 -7.76 -0.06 13.21
C SER A 274 -7.25 1.07 14.10
N GLN A 275 -8.11 1.68 14.93
CA GLN A 275 -7.70 2.72 15.88
C GLN A 275 -6.79 2.15 16.97
N LEU A 276 -7.16 1.00 17.54
CA LEU A 276 -6.34 0.30 18.54
C LEU A 276 -4.95 -0.01 17.95
N ASN A 277 -4.90 -0.48 16.72
CA ASN A 277 -3.66 -0.82 16.05
C ASN A 277 -2.70 0.37 15.92
N VAL A 278 -3.20 1.54 15.55
CA VAL A 278 -2.39 2.78 15.52
C VAL A 278 -1.79 3.09 16.89
N VAL A 279 -2.59 3.00 17.95
CA VAL A 279 -2.13 3.30 19.31
C VAL A 279 -1.06 2.29 19.75
N LEU A 280 -1.26 1.00 19.49
CA LEU A 280 -0.31 -0.05 19.84
C LEU A 280 0.99 0.06 19.04
N ALA A 281 0.90 0.40 17.76
CA ALA A 281 2.08 0.64 16.92
C ALA A 281 2.89 1.85 17.41
N LEU A 282 2.23 2.96 17.77
CA LEU A 282 2.91 4.11 18.36
C LEU A 282 3.55 3.77 19.70
N PHE A 283 2.88 2.96 20.53
CA PHE A 283 3.46 2.47 21.78
C PHE A 283 4.71 1.63 21.51
N LEU A 284 4.68 0.73 20.54
CA LEU A 284 5.83 -0.10 20.17
C LEU A 284 7.02 0.75 19.72
N ALA A 285 6.78 1.75 18.85
CA ALA A 285 7.82 2.67 18.43
C ALA A 285 8.38 3.51 19.60
N ALA A 286 7.50 4.01 20.47
CA ALA A 286 7.91 4.75 21.67
C ALA A 286 8.72 3.87 22.63
N TRP A 287 8.36 2.60 22.78
CA TRP A 287 9.11 1.66 23.63
C TRP A 287 10.55 1.50 23.13
N VAL A 288 10.74 1.17 21.85
CA VAL A 288 12.08 1.03 21.25
C VAL A 288 12.86 2.34 21.33
N PHE A 289 12.20 3.47 21.10
CA PHE A 289 12.82 4.80 21.18
C PHE A 289 13.32 5.15 22.59
N ILE A 290 12.50 4.90 23.62
CA ILE A 290 12.79 5.28 25.01
C ILE A 290 13.78 4.31 25.67
N THR A 291 13.67 3.00 25.37
CA THR A 291 14.52 1.98 25.96
C THR A 291 15.85 1.77 25.24
N GLY A 292 15.95 2.25 24.00
CA GLY A 292 17.17 2.23 23.20
C GLY A 292 18.08 3.43 23.49
N ARG A 293 18.98 3.71 22.54
CA ARG A 293 19.88 4.88 22.60
C ARG A 293 19.16 6.13 22.10
N THR A 294 18.30 6.71 22.94
CA THR A 294 17.43 7.85 22.60
C THR A 294 18.23 9.06 22.07
N ASP A 295 19.39 9.36 22.69
CA ASP A 295 20.30 10.44 22.26
C ASP A 295 20.78 10.23 20.81
N PHE A 296 21.24 9.02 20.50
CA PHE A 296 21.65 8.64 19.15
C PHE A 296 20.47 8.70 18.17
N LEU A 297 19.32 8.14 18.52
CA LEU A 297 18.14 8.11 17.65
C LEU A 297 17.62 9.53 17.31
N LEU A 298 17.63 10.46 18.28
CA LEU A 298 17.29 11.86 18.02
C LEU A 298 18.25 12.51 17.02
N ASN A 299 19.54 12.34 17.20
CA ASN A 299 20.54 12.85 16.25
C ASN A 299 20.39 12.22 14.86
N ALA A 300 20.15 10.89 14.81
CA ALA A 300 19.96 10.17 13.56
C ALA A 300 18.69 10.62 12.81
N ILE A 301 17.58 10.84 13.50
CA ILE A 301 16.33 11.34 12.90
C ILE A 301 16.56 12.69 12.22
N VAL A 302 17.19 13.64 12.92
CA VAL A 302 17.48 14.97 12.37
C VAL A 302 18.39 14.87 11.16
N MET A 303 19.45 14.05 11.25
CA MET A 303 20.38 13.80 10.14
C MET A 303 19.66 13.15 8.95
N ASN A 304 18.83 12.13 9.18
CA ASN A 304 18.09 11.46 8.11
C ASN A 304 17.11 12.41 7.38
N ILE A 305 16.47 13.35 8.08
CA ILE A 305 15.64 14.38 7.45
C ILE A 305 16.48 15.24 6.50
N GLY A 306 17.64 15.72 6.97
CA GLY A 306 18.53 16.52 6.16
C GLY A 306 19.07 15.76 4.93
N ASP A 307 19.55 14.55 5.14
CA ASP A 307 20.08 13.68 4.08
C ASP A 307 18.97 13.28 3.07
N PHE A 308 17.74 13.03 3.55
CA PHE A 308 16.60 12.76 2.69
C PHE A 308 16.26 13.95 1.79
N VAL A 309 16.09 15.15 2.35
CA VAL A 309 15.73 16.35 1.59
C VAL A 309 16.82 16.68 0.57
N TRP A 310 18.09 16.59 0.97
CA TRP A 310 19.22 16.89 0.10
C TRP A 310 19.36 15.90 -1.06
N SER A 311 19.23 14.61 -0.80
CA SER A 311 19.47 13.56 -1.81
C SER A 311 18.23 13.21 -2.65
N PHE A 312 17.03 13.60 -2.23
CA PHE A 312 15.77 13.21 -2.86
C PHE A 312 15.69 13.53 -4.37
N PRO A 313 16.02 14.76 -4.85
CA PRO A 313 15.93 15.08 -6.28
C PRO A 313 16.85 14.20 -7.15
N ARG A 314 18.05 13.90 -6.66
CA ARG A 314 18.98 13.01 -7.34
C ARG A 314 18.44 11.57 -7.38
N ARG A 315 18.00 11.05 -6.23
CA ARG A 315 17.47 9.68 -6.13
C ARG A 315 16.21 9.47 -6.96
N ALA A 316 15.37 10.49 -7.10
CA ALA A 316 14.14 10.41 -7.88
C ALA A 316 14.36 10.16 -9.38
N LEU A 317 15.54 10.46 -9.91
CA LEU A 317 15.94 10.23 -11.31
C LEU A 317 17.15 9.30 -11.44
N GLU A 318 17.56 8.61 -10.36
CA GLU A 318 18.72 7.73 -10.37
C GLU A 318 18.39 6.41 -11.09
N THR A 319 19.00 6.22 -12.26
CA THR A 319 18.86 5.00 -13.06
C THR A 319 20.07 4.09 -12.97
N PHE A 320 21.13 4.54 -12.33
CA PHE A 320 22.41 3.82 -12.22
C PHE A 320 23.02 3.41 -13.58
N ALA A 321 22.90 4.28 -14.59
CA ALA A 321 23.28 3.98 -15.97
C ALA A 321 24.74 3.52 -16.15
N TYR A 322 25.63 3.84 -15.22
CA TYR A 322 27.05 3.48 -15.24
C TYR A 322 27.43 2.35 -14.26
N ASN A 323 26.45 1.77 -13.57
CA ASN A 323 26.64 0.72 -12.58
C ASN A 323 25.74 -0.47 -12.89
N ASP A 324 26.25 -1.69 -12.81
CA ASP A 324 25.40 -2.89 -12.87
C ASP A 324 24.79 -3.17 -11.50
N VAL A 325 23.60 -2.63 -11.29
CA VAL A 325 22.81 -2.81 -10.07
C VAL A 325 21.44 -3.42 -10.38
N SER A 326 21.33 -4.17 -11.46
CA SER A 326 20.05 -4.71 -11.97
C SER A 326 19.31 -5.52 -10.92
N ALA A 327 20.00 -6.36 -10.15
CA ALA A 327 19.38 -7.15 -9.07
C ALA A 327 18.84 -6.25 -7.95
N TRP A 328 19.61 -5.26 -7.52
CA TRP A 328 19.18 -4.28 -6.52
C TRP A 328 18.00 -3.45 -7.02
N MET A 329 18.05 -2.98 -8.26
CA MET A 329 16.96 -2.21 -8.87
C MET A 329 15.65 -3.00 -8.88
N SER A 330 15.71 -4.27 -9.26
CA SER A 330 14.52 -5.13 -9.27
C SER A 330 13.98 -5.39 -7.87
N ALA A 331 14.85 -5.66 -6.90
CA ALA A 331 14.45 -5.96 -5.53
C ALA A 331 13.91 -4.72 -4.76
N TRP A 332 14.33 -3.50 -5.15
CA TRP A 332 14.02 -2.26 -4.43
C TRP A 332 13.24 -1.28 -5.28
N THR A 333 13.87 -0.44 -6.06
CA THR A 333 13.20 0.71 -6.69
C THR A 333 12.06 0.28 -7.63
N LEU A 334 12.27 -0.69 -8.51
CA LEU A 334 11.23 -1.12 -9.46
C LEU A 334 10.10 -1.85 -8.76
N PHE A 335 10.44 -2.70 -7.78
CA PHE A 335 9.43 -3.37 -6.96
C PHE A 335 8.57 -2.34 -6.22
N PHE A 336 9.19 -1.39 -5.51
CA PHE A 336 8.43 -0.39 -4.76
C PHE A 336 7.55 0.47 -5.66
N TRP A 337 8.05 0.95 -6.81
CA TRP A 337 7.23 1.75 -7.73
C TRP A 337 6.06 0.94 -8.30
N ALA A 338 6.29 -0.31 -8.69
CA ALA A 338 5.23 -1.20 -9.13
C ALA A 338 4.19 -1.45 -8.02
N TRP A 339 4.66 -1.65 -6.79
CA TRP A 339 3.79 -1.92 -5.65
C TRP A 339 2.93 -0.71 -5.27
N TRP A 340 3.50 0.50 -5.29
CA TRP A 340 2.74 1.74 -5.09
C TRP A 340 1.66 1.91 -6.17
N VAL A 341 1.96 1.65 -7.42
CA VAL A 341 0.97 1.72 -8.51
C VAL A 341 -0.11 0.65 -8.35
N ALA A 342 0.26 -0.57 -7.99
CA ALA A 342 -0.68 -1.64 -7.71
C ALA A 342 -1.71 -1.26 -6.61
N TRP A 343 -1.25 -0.58 -5.57
CA TRP A 343 -2.10 -0.08 -4.50
C TRP A 343 -2.83 1.24 -4.82
N ALA A 344 -2.46 1.95 -5.90
CA ALA A 344 -2.94 3.30 -6.15
C ALA A 344 -4.47 3.38 -6.31
N SER A 345 -5.09 2.42 -6.98
CA SER A 345 -6.56 2.39 -7.14
C SER A 345 -7.28 2.19 -5.81
N PHE A 346 -6.74 1.34 -4.93
CA PHE A 346 -7.25 1.09 -3.59
C PHE A 346 -7.13 2.32 -2.71
N VAL A 347 -5.91 2.80 -2.51
CA VAL A 347 -5.64 3.94 -1.61
C VAL A 347 -6.25 5.22 -2.18
N GLY A 348 -6.18 5.42 -3.50
CA GLY A 348 -6.80 6.56 -4.17
C GLY A 348 -8.31 6.64 -3.95
N MET A 349 -9.02 5.52 -3.99
CA MET A 349 -10.46 5.48 -3.68
C MET A 349 -10.74 5.86 -2.22
N PHE A 350 -9.94 5.36 -1.29
CA PHE A 350 -10.02 5.75 0.13
C PHE A 350 -9.77 7.25 0.32
N LEU A 351 -8.67 7.77 -0.26
CA LEU A 351 -8.31 9.19 -0.17
C LEU A 351 -9.38 10.09 -0.78
N ALA A 352 -9.97 9.70 -1.91
CA ALA A 352 -11.08 10.43 -2.51
C ALA A 352 -12.28 10.51 -1.56
N ARG A 353 -12.67 9.37 -0.95
CA ARG A 353 -13.83 9.30 -0.04
C ARG A 353 -13.68 10.16 1.21
N ILE A 354 -12.48 10.27 1.77
CA ILE A 354 -12.25 11.07 2.99
C ILE A 354 -11.99 12.55 2.72
N SER A 355 -11.73 12.94 1.47
CA SER A 355 -11.24 14.29 1.14
C SER A 355 -12.27 15.17 0.43
N ARG A 356 -13.55 14.77 0.38
CA ARG A 356 -14.60 15.58 -0.23
C ARG A 356 -14.62 16.99 0.37
N GLY A 357 -14.66 18.01 -0.49
CA GLY A 357 -14.68 19.43 -0.12
C GLY A 357 -13.33 20.05 0.18
N ARG A 358 -12.25 19.29 0.26
CA ARG A 358 -10.87 19.79 0.38
C ARG A 358 -10.42 20.42 -0.93
N THR A 359 -9.51 21.40 -0.85
CA THR A 359 -8.81 21.90 -2.04
C THR A 359 -7.74 20.90 -2.48
N LEU A 360 -7.34 20.97 -3.77
CA LEU A 360 -6.24 20.12 -4.27
C LEU A 360 -4.94 20.39 -3.52
N ARG A 361 -4.68 21.64 -3.12
CA ARG A 361 -3.50 22.00 -2.32
C ARG A 361 -3.51 21.33 -0.96
N GLU A 362 -4.62 21.44 -0.20
CA GLU A 362 -4.78 20.76 1.09
C GLU A 362 -4.62 19.25 0.92
N PHE A 363 -5.22 18.70 -0.13
CA PHE A 363 -5.16 17.28 -0.42
C PHE A 363 -3.73 16.80 -0.70
N VAL A 364 -3.01 17.48 -1.61
CA VAL A 364 -1.63 17.12 -1.98
C VAL A 364 -0.71 17.20 -0.75
N VAL A 365 -0.73 18.35 -0.06
CA VAL A 365 0.12 18.55 1.11
C VAL A 365 -0.17 17.53 2.20
N GLY A 366 -1.45 17.32 2.53
CA GLY A 366 -1.85 16.37 3.56
C GLY A 366 -1.51 14.92 3.20
N THR A 367 -1.83 14.49 1.98
CA THR A 367 -1.58 13.11 1.54
C THR A 367 -0.09 12.78 1.45
N MET A 368 0.76 13.74 1.09
CA MET A 368 2.19 13.49 0.97
C MET A 368 2.93 13.60 2.30
N LEU A 369 2.55 14.55 3.17
CA LEU A 369 3.33 14.82 4.38
C LEU A 369 2.85 14.04 5.61
N ILE A 370 1.53 13.87 5.79
CA ILE A 370 1.01 13.28 7.04
C ILE A 370 1.37 11.79 7.15
N PRO A 371 1.09 10.93 6.15
CA PRO A 371 1.52 9.55 6.22
C PRO A 371 3.05 9.40 6.24
N PHE A 372 3.74 10.21 5.45
CA PHE A 372 5.20 10.18 5.42
C PHE A 372 5.84 10.54 6.76
N SER A 373 5.23 11.42 7.56
CA SER A 373 5.72 11.73 8.91
C SER A 373 5.73 10.50 9.82
N TYR A 374 4.71 9.63 9.69
CA TYR A 374 4.68 8.36 10.40
C TYR A 374 5.78 7.41 9.89
N VAL A 375 5.89 7.23 8.58
CA VAL A 375 6.92 6.39 7.96
C VAL A 375 8.31 6.83 8.38
N LEU A 376 8.57 8.15 8.34
CA LEU A 376 9.85 8.74 8.75
C LEU A 376 10.16 8.41 10.21
N MET A 377 9.22 8.65 11.12
CA MET A 377 9.39 8.33 12.52
C MET A 377 9.70 6.83 12.72
N TRP A 378 8.89 5.96 12.12
CA TRP A 378 9.01 4.52 12.27
C TRP A 378 10.32 3.98 11.73
N VAL A 379 10.62 4.26 10.45
CA VAL A 379 11.84 3.76 9.79
C VAL A 379 13.10 4.34 10.42
N ALA A 380 13.08 5.62 10.83
CA ALA A 380 14.23 6.22 11.49
C ALA A 380 14.49 5.62 12.88
N ILE A 381 13.46 5.26 13.65
CA ILE A 381 13.64 4.60 14.96
C ILE A 381 14.20 3.18 14.75
N PHE A 382 13.46 2.32 14.05
CA PHE A 382 13.81 0.91 13.92
C PHE A 382 15.05 0.69 13.05
N GLY A 383 15.18 1.42 11.93
CA GLY A 383 16.30 1.29 11.02
C GLY A 383 17.61 1.74 11.62
N ASN A 384 17.63 2.89 12.30
CA ASN A 384 18.86 3.34 12.96
C ASN A 384 19.21 2.49 14.18
N ALA A 385 18.21 1.98 14.94
CA ALA A 385 18.47 1.05 16.03
C ALA A 385 19.14 -0.24 15.52
N ALA A 386 18.67 -0.77 14.39
CA ALA A 386 19.25 -1.96 13.78
C ALA A 386 20.69 -1.71 13.27
N ILE A 387 20.94 -0.56 12.63
CA ILE A 387 22.28 -0.18 12.17
C ILE A 387 23.22 0.03 13.37
N ASP A 388 22.76 0.66 14.44
CA ASP A 388 23.54 0.88 15.66
C ASP A 388 23.94 -0.45 16.31
N LEU A 389 23.05 -1.42 16.34
CA LEU A 389 23.32 -2.77 16.86
C LEU A 389 24.44 -3.44 16.07
N ILE A 390 24.38 -3.43 14.74
CA ILE A 390 25.43 -3.98 13.86
C ILE A 390 26.75 -3.25 14.09
N ARG A 391 26.73 -1.91 14.11
CA ARG A 391 27.94 -1.08 14.31
C ARG A 391 28.55 -1.24 15.71
N SER A 392 27.76 -1.70 16.69
CA SER A 392 28.24 -2.05 18.02
C SER A 392 28.89 -3.44 18.09
N GLY A 393 28.92 -4.18 16.97
CA GLY A 393 29.64 -5.45 16.83
C GLY A 393 28.75 -6.69 16.78
N ASP A 394 27.42 -6.57 16.72
CA ASP A 394 26.53 -7.72 16.59
C ASP A 394 26.45 -8.20 15.11
N ASN A 395 27.46 -8.93 14.71
CA ASN A 395 27.51 -9.54 13.38
C ASN A 395 26.48 -10.66 13.23
N SER A 396 26.07 -11.32 14.31
CA SER A 396 25.09 -12.41 14.26
C SER A 396 23.71 -11.88 13.87
N PHE A 397 23.34 -10.70 14.37
CA PHE A 397 22.12 -10.00 13.96
C PHE A 397 22.15 -9.63 12.47
N ALA A 398 23.30 -9.11 11.99
CA ALA A 398 23.49 -8.75 10.59
C ALA A 398 23.31 -9.96 9.65
N GLU A 399 24.01 -11.05 9.93
CA GLU A 399 23.96 -12.30 9.13
C GLU A 399 22.56 -12.92 9.13
N ALA A 400 21.93 -13.02 10.31
CA ALA A 400 20.58 -13.56 10.45
C ALA A 400 19.55 -12.73 9.69
N THR A 401 19.63 -11.40 9.76
CA THR A 401 18.72 -10.49 9.05
C THR A 401 18.92 -10.54 7.54
N LEU A 402 20.14 -10.71 7.03
CA LEU A 402 20.38 -10.87 5.59
C LEU A 402 19.87 -12.22 5.08
N LYS A 403 20.09 -13.30 5.84
CA LYS A 403 19.68 -14.65 5.46
C LYS A 403 18.15 -14.83 5.52
N THR A 404 17.51 -14.25 6.52
CA THR A 404 16.08 -14.37 6.80
C THR A 404 15.54 -12.99 7.18
N PRO A 405 15.28 -12.11 6.18
CA PRO A 405 14.92 -10.71 6.42
C PRO A 405 13.69 -10.53 7.32
N GLU A 406 12.75 -11.45 7.27
CA GLU A 406 11.54 -11.48 8.10
C GLU A 406 11.83 -11.63 9.60
N MET A 407 12.97 -12.21 9.98
CA MET A 407 13.38 -12.31 11.39
C MET A 407 13.94 -11.00 11.92
N GLY A 408 14.49 -10.14 11.07
CA GLY A 408 15.25 -8.96 11.49
C GLY A 408 14.50 -8.06 12.47
N PHE A 409 13.21 -7.84 12.24
CA PHE A 409 12.38 -7.03 13.15
C PHE A 409 12.25 -7.64 14.55
N TYR A 410 12.02 -8.94 14.64
CA TYR A 410 11.92 -9.65 15.93
C TYR A 410 13.26 -9.77 16.63
N LEU A 411 14.35 -10.01 15.89
CA LEU A 411 15.70 -10.04 16.45
C LEU A 411 16.10 -8.70 17.07
N LEU A 412 15.70 -7.59 16.44
CA LEU A 412 15.88 -6.26 17.03
C LEU A 412 15.06 -6.10 18.32
N LEU A 413 13.78 -6.51 18.32
CA LEU A 413 12.94 -6.43 19.51
C LEU A 413 13.42 -7.33 20.65
N GLN A 414 14.10 -8.42 20.33
CA GLN A 414 14.71 -9.32 21.32
C GLN A 414 15.79 -8.62 22.17
N GLN A 415 16.40 -7.57 21.64
CA GLN A 415 17.40 -6.76 22.37
C GLN A 415 16.75 -5.74 23.31
N CYS A 416 15.44 -5.54 23.25
CA CYS A 416 14.74 -4.58 24.08
C CYS A 416 14.39 -5.16 25.46
N PRO A 417 14.28 -4.31 26.49
CA PRO A 417 13.69 -4.74 27.79
C PRO A 417 12.28 -5.32 27.59
N ALA A 418 11.92 -6.32 28.37
CA ALA A 418 10.66 -7.06 28.25
C ALA A 418 10.42 -7.66 26.85
N ALA A 419 11.47 -8.24 26.25
CA ALA A 419 11.49 -8.73 24.86
C ALA A 419 10.28 -9.60 24.50
N VAL A 420 9.91 -10.58 25.33
CA VAL A 420 8.77 -11.48 25.06
C VAL A 420 7.45 -10.69 24.97
N PHE A 421 7.23 -9.73 25.86
CA PHE A 421 6.04 -8.88 25.83
C PHE A 421 6.00 -8.02 24.57
N ILE A 422 7.11 -7.39 24.21
CA ILE A 422 7.21 -6.50 23.05
C ILE A 422 7.10 -7.29 21.73
N MET A 423 7.68 -8.47 21.63
CA MET A 423 7.51 -9.36 20.49
C MET A 423 6.05 -9.86 20.37
N GLY A 424 5.42 -10.20 21.51
CA GLY A 424 3.99 -10.53 21.53
C GLY A 424 3.11 -9.38 21.07
N LEU A 425 3.39 -8.16 21.55
CA LEU A 425 2.70 -6.96 21.10
C LEU A 425 2.90 -6.71 19.60
N ALA A 426 4.12 -6.84 19.09
CA ALA A 426 4.44 -6.68 17.67
C ALA A 426 3.70 -7.70 16.80
N THR A 427 3.64 -8.96 17.24
CA THR A 427 2.87 -10.02 16.54
C THR A 427 1.38 -9.71 16.54
N PHE A 428 0.83 -9.23 17.65
CA PHE A 428 -0.56 -8.82 17.75
C PHE A 428 -0.87 -7.62 16.84
N VAL A 429 -0.03 -6.59 16.83
CA VAL A 429 -0.11 -5.43 15.94
C VAL A 429 -0.05 -5.88 14.47
N GLY A 430 0.89 -6.75 14.13
CA GLY A 430 1.01 -7.34 12.79
C GLY A 430 -0.26 -8.09 12.38
N LEU A 431 -0.85 -8.88 13.28
CA LEU A 431 -2.11 -9.60 13.01
C LEU A 431 -3.28 -8.63 12.76
N LEU A 432 -3.38 -7.57 13.55
CA LEU A 432 -4.44 -6.55 13.33
C LEU A 432 -4.29 -5.86 11.98
N PHE A 433 -3.07 -5.47 11.59
CA PHE A 433 -2.82 -4.89 10.25
C PHE A 433 -3.15 -5.87 9.14
N TYR A 434 -2.73 -7.12 9.29
CA TYR A 434 -2.94 -8.18 8.35
C TYR A 434 -4.43 -8.39 8.05
N VAL A 435 -5.24 -8.54 9.10
CA VAL A 435 -6.68 -8.75 8.99
C VAL A 435 -7.39 -7.54 8.39
N THR A 436 -7.06 -6.33 8.86
CA THR A 436 -7.69 -5.11 8.34
C THR A 436 -7.33 -4.84 6.88
N SER A 437 -6.11 -5.19 6.45
CA SER A 437 -5.69 -5.10 5.04
C SER A 437 -6.43 -6.09 4.15
N ALA A 438 -6.59 -7.34 4.60
CA ALA A 438 -7.33 -8.37 3.87
C ALA A 438 -8.80 -7.98 3.66
N ASP A 439 -9.48 -7.51 4.72
CA ASP A 439 -10.88 -7.06 4.66
C ASP A 439 -11.07 -5.86 3.73
N SER A 440 -10.21 -4.85 3.90
CA SER A 440 -10.28 -3.63 3.09
C SER A 440 -9.94 -3.91 1.62
N GLY A 441 -8.97 -4.78 1.35
CA GLY A 441 -8.62 -5.22 -0.01
C GLY A 441 -9.78 -5.90 -0.71
N ALA A 442 -10.43 -6.84 -0.05
CA ALA A 442 -11.61 -7.54 -0.56
C ALA A 442 -12.77 -6.58 -0.87
N LEU A 443 -13.02 -5.60 0.00
CA LEU A 443 -14.05 -4.57 -0.20
C LEU A 443 -13.76 -3.73 -1.45
N ILE A 444 -12.54 -3.27 -1.62
CA ILE A 444 -12.19 -2.40 -2.76
C ILE A 444 -12.25 -3.18 -4.08
N MET A 445 -11.76 -4.41 -4.13
CA MET A 445 -11.88 -5.24 -5.35
C MET A 445 -13.35 -5.51 -5.71
N ALA A 446 -14.20 -5.74 -4.71
CA ALA A 446 -15.63 -5.85 -4.94
C ALA A 446 -16.21 -4.54 -5.50
N ASN A 447 -15.80 -3.39 -4.99
CA ASN A 447 -16.24 -2.08 -5.46
C ASN A 447 -15.74 -1.79 -6.89
N LEU A 448 -14.49 -2.10 -7.22
CA LEU A 448 -13.92 -1.93 -8.57
C LEU A 448 -14.62 -2.84 -9.60
N SER A 449 -15.12 -4.01 -9.20
CA SER A 449 -15.88 -4.92 -10.05
C SER A 449 -17.39 -4.64 -10.09
N SER A 450 -17.84 -3.47 -9.61
CA SER A 450 -19.25 -3.12 -9.50
C SER A 450 -19.55 -1.71 -10.01
N PHE A 451 -20.77 -1.51 -10.51
CA PHE A 451 -21.34 -0.19 -10.73
C PHE A 451 -21.92 0.33 -9.41
N LEU A 452 -21.28 1.30 -8.79
CA LEU A 452 -21.71 1.90 -7.55
C LEU A 452 -22.65 3.08 -7.84
N PRO A 453 -23.91 3.08 -7.35
CA PRO A 453 -24.86 4.15 -7.61
C PRO A 453 -24.45 5.47 -6.95
N THR A 454 -23.72 5.42 -5.86
CA THR A 454 -23.19 6.59 -5.16
C THR A 454 -21.74 6.35 -4.72
N VAL A 455 -21.02 7.42 -4.44
CA VAL A 455 -19.62 7.36 -3.91
C VAL A 455 -19.54 6.65 -2.55
N ARG A 456 -20.66 6.59 -1.80
CA ARG A 456 -20.74 5.94 -0.49
C ARG A 456 -21.28 4.52 -0.55
N SER A 457 -21.73 4.08 -1.73
CA SER A 457 -22.23 2.71 -1.89
C SER A 457 -21.07 1.72 -1.87
N ASP A 458 -21.35 0.52 -1.39
CA ASP A 458 -20.44 -0.61 -1.45
C ASP A 458 -21.07 -1.77 -2.23
N ALA A 459 -20.22 -2.60 -2.80
CA ALA A 459 -20.60 -3.79 -3.53
C ALA A 459 -21.28 -4.84 -2.65
N PRO A 460 -22.03 -5.80 -3.25
CA PRO A 460 -22.65 -6.89 -2.52
C PRO A 460 -21.65 -7.71 -1.70
N GLY A 461 -22.08 -8.20 -0.52
CA GLY A 461 -21.22 -8.94 0.41
C GLY A 461 -20.61 -10.22 -0.19
N TRP A 462 -21.35 -10.95 -1.02
CA TRP A 462 -20.85 -12.16 -1.67
C TRP A 462 -19.63 -11.88 -2.57
N LEU A 463 -19.57 -10.71 -3.20
CA LEU A 463 -18.46 -10.32 -4.07
C LEU A 463 -17.19 -10.03 -3.26
N ARG A 464 -17.34 -9.48 -2.04
CA ARG A 464 -16.22 -9.33 -1.09
C ARG A 464 -15.66 -10.69 -0.68
N ILE A 465 -16.53 -11.66 -0.37
CA ILE A 465 -16.14 -13.02 0.00
C ILE A 465 -15.39 -13.70 -1.16
N PHE A 466 -15.92 -13.56 -2.38
CA PHE A 466 -15.25 -14.07 -3.57
C PHE A 466 -13.83 -13.50 -3.73
N TRP A 467 -13.68 -12.18 -3.67
CA TRP A 467 -12.38 -11.53 -3.83
C TRP A 467 -11.42 -11.84 -2.68
N ALA A 468 -11.91 -11.99 -1.45
CA ALA A 468 -11.09 -12.44 -0.32
C ALA A 468 -10.53 -13.85 -0.59
N GLY A 469 -11.37 -14.77 -1.05
CA GLY A 469 -10.96 -16.15 -1.38
C GLY A 469 -9.95 -16.19 -2.53
N VAL A 470 -10.20 -15.45 -3.61
CA VAL A 470 -9.30 -15.40 -4.77
C VAL A 470 -7.95 -14.77 -4.40
N THR A 471 -7.94 -13.71 -3.59
CA THR A 471 -6.69 -13.10 -3.08
C THR A 471 -5.92 -14.08 -2.22
N GLY A 472 -6.60 -14.79 -1.30
CA GLY A 472 -5.97 -15.83 -0.49
C GLY A 472 -5.35 -16.94 -1.34
N LEU A 473 -6.07 -17.42 -2.34
CA LEU A 473 -5.59 -18.45 -3.26
C LEU A 473 -4.34 -18.00 -4.04
N LEU A 474 -4.35 -16.77 -4.55
CA LEU A 474 -3.21 -16.17 -5.24
C LEU A 474 -2.01 -16.03 -4.30
N THR A 475 -2.23 -15.56 -3.07
CA THR A 475 -1.18 -15.41 -2.06
C THR A 475 -0.53 -16.77 -1.76
N ILE A 476 -1.34 -17.80 -1.51
CA ILE A 476 -0.85 -19.18 -1.28
C ILE A 476 -0.04 -19.67 -2.48
N GLY A 477 -0.55 -19.51 -3.69
CA GLY A 477 0.15 -19.91 -4.91
C GLY A 477 1.52 -19.25 -5.02
N MET A 478 1.61 -17.94 -4.81
CA MET A 478 2.87 -17.20 -4.90
C MET A 478 3.85 -17.57 -3.76
N LEU A 479 3.35 -17.85 -2.55
CA LEU A 479 4.19 -18.33 -1.44
C LEU A 479 4.83 -19.70 -1.78
N ILE A 480 4.09 -20.59 -2.44
CA ILE A 480 4.58 -21.89 -2.89
C ILE A 480 5.59 -21.74 -4.03
N VAL A 481 5.40 -20.80 -4.95
CA VAL A 481 6.31 -20.53 -6.08
C VAL A 481 7.69 -20.09 -5.63
N GLY A 482 7.78 -19.26 -4.59
CA GLY A 482 9.07 -18.76 -4.13
C GLY A 482 8.97 -17.69 -3.03
N GLY A 483 7.86 -17.67 -2.30
CA GLY A 483 7.69 -16.76 -1.15
C GLY A 483 7.61 -15.29 -1.55
N ILE A 484 8.19 -14.41 -0.72
CA ILE A 484 8.22 -12.95 -0.93
C ILE A 484 8.81 -12.58 -2.30
N PRO A 485 9.93 -13.13 -2.78
CA PRO A 485 10.47 -12.81 -4.10
C PRO A 485 9.48 -13.10 -5.26
N ALA A 486 8.72 -14.16 -5.21
CA ALA A 486 7.72 -14.46 -6.24
C ALA A 486 6.58 -13.43 -6.26
N LEU A 487 6.12 -12.99 -5.09
CA LEU A 487 5.14 -11.91 -4.93
C LEU A 487 5.66 -10.58 -5.48
N GLN A 488 6.91 -10.23 -5.17
CA GLN A 488 7.56 -9.03 -5.68
C GLN A 488 7.67 -9.06 -7.21
N ASN A 489 8.11 -10.18 -7.78
CA ASN A 489 8.23 -10.36 -9.22
C ASN A 489 6.87 -10.22 -9.93
N ALA A 490 5.84 -10.87 -9.41
CA ALA A 490 4.49 -10.77 -9.96
C ALA A 490 3.96 -9.32 -9.91
N THR A 491 4.26 -8.59 -8.82
CA THR A 491 3.86 -7.18 -8.67
C THR A 491 4.59 -6.28 -9.68
N ILE A 492 5.88 -6.49 -9.95
CA ILE A 492 6.62 -5.73 -10.97
C ILE A 492 5.98 -5.93 -12.35
N ILE A 493 5.62 -7.16 -12.71
CA ILE A 493 4.99 -7.47 -14.00
C ILE A 493 3.64 -6.75 -14.11
N MET A 494 2.81 -6.83 -13.08
CA MET A 494 1.50 -6.18 -13.08
C MET A 494 1.60 -4.65 -13.04
N GLY A 495 2.59 -4.10 -12.37
CA GLY A 495 2.91 -2.67 -12.42
C GLY A 495 3.22 -2.20 -13.85
N CYS A 496 3.96 -2.97 -14.63
CA CYS A 496 4.24 -2.66 -16.03
C CYS A 496 2.96 -2.54 -16.87
N LEU A 497 2.01 -3.45 -16.68
CA LEU A 497 0.72 -3.42 -17.36
C LEU A 497 -0.09 -2.16 -17.00
N LEU A 498 -0.09 -1.77 -15.73
CA LEU A 498 -0.78 -0.56 -15.26
C LEU A 498 -0.13 0.72 -15.80
N TYR A 499 1.19 0.82 -15.74
CA TYR A 499 1.92 1.97 -16.28
C TYR A 499 1.71 2.16 -17.80
N THR A 500 1.51 1.07 -18.55
CA THR A 500 1.27 1.13 -19.98
C THR A 500 -0.20 1.33 -20.34
N SER A 501 -1.13 0.99 -19.45
CA SER A 501 -2.57 1.22 -19.67
C SER A 501 -3.00 2.65 -19.37
N ASP A 502 -2.24 3.36 -18.54
CA ASP A 502 -2.51 4.75 -18.14
C ASP A 502 -1.74 5.78 -19.01
N ALA A 503 -0.83 5.34 -19.89
CA ALA A 503 -0.10 6.16 -20.86
C ALA A 503 -0.82 6.23 -22.19
#